data_82cde3c60897c0432e519b4a8337dccf
#
_entry.id   82cde3c60897c0432e519b4a8337dccf
#
_cell.length_a   1.000
_cell.length_b   1.000
_cell.length_c   1.000
_cell.angle_alpha   90.00
_cell.angle_beta   90.00
_cell.angle_gamma   90.00
#
_symmetry.space_group_name_H-M   'P 1'
#
loop_
_entity.id
_entity.type
_entity.pdbx_description
1 polymer ?
#
loop_
_entity_poly.entity_id
_entity_poly.type
_entity_poly.pdbx_seq_one_letter_code
_entity_poly.pdbx_strand_id
1 'polypeptide(L)'
;MNAAAPVCAPPQSPGRRPRLTLPAGSCDAHVHVIGPTDSYALDARRNYTPVVCSLAEYRDVMAACGIERAVLVQPSVYGTDNRQLLDALREGGDAFRGVVVPAAEVSDAELDAMHGLGVRGIRLNLVNPQVVGLDEVVALCARVAGRGWHLQVQIRWGDAAQATRASVAAKVSLPLVVDHMGRPPSMQAPRALLDLLGSGRGWVKLSAPYRLSAGEAPPCADVLPLVHALVNANPDQLLWASDWPHTERFTPTPHDADLVDLLPEWLGNDDLIQRVCVTNPARLYGY
;
A
#
# COMPACT_ATOMS: atom_id res chain seq x y z
N MET A 1 -1.05 21.49 -25.61
CA MET A 1 -2.09 21.26 -24.58
C MET A 1 -1.85 19.88 -24.01
N ASN A 2 -1.49 19.74 -22.73
CA ASN A 2 -1.38 18.43 -22.11
C ASN A 2 -2.79 17.81 -22.08
N ALA A 3 -2.93 16.59 -22.60
CA ALA A 3 -4.18 15.84 -22.48
C ALA A 3 -4.56 15.74 -20.99
N ALA A 4 -5.85 15.88 -20.69
CA ALA A 4 -6.34 15.69 -19.32
C ALA A 4 -5.99 14.29 -18.85
N ALA A 5 -5.54 14.14 -17.59
CA ALA A 5 -5.24 12.84 -17.02
C ALA A 5 -6.49 11.95 -17.05
N PRO A 6 -6.39 10.68 -17.52
CA PRO A 6 -7.53 9.80 -17.71
C PRO A 6 -8.27 9.54 -16.39
N VAL A 7 -9.58 9.36 -16.46
CA VAL A 7 -10.43 9.10 -15.30
C VAL A 7 -10.41 7.61 -14.96
N CYS A 8 -10.19 7.27 -13.70
CA CYS A 8 -10.23 5.89 -13.21
C CYS A 8 -11.65 5.32 -13.24
N ALA A 9 -11.75 4.00 -13.44
CA ALA A 9 -13.00 3.29 -13.16
C ALA A 9 -13.32 3.35 -11.65
N PRO A 10 -14.60 3.42 -11.27
CA PRO A 10 -15.01 3.36 -9.86
C PRO A 10 -14.74 1.97 -9.27
N PRO A 11 -14.55 1.87 -7.92
CA PRO A 11 -14.54 0.58 -7.25
C PRO A 11 -15.91 -0.10 -7.40
N GLN A 12 -15.92 -1.43 -7.31
CA GLN A 12 -17.18 -2.17 -7.28
C GLN A 12 -17.88 -1.99 -5.93
N SER A 13 -19.22 -1.99 -5.96
CA SER A 13 -20.00 -1.98 -4.72
C SER A 13 -19.73 -3.26 -3.92
N PRO A 14 -19.64 -3.21 -2.58
CA PRO A 14 -19.38 -4.37 -1.72
C PRO A 14 -20.63 -5.28 -1.62
N GLY A 15 -21.20 -5.68 -2.77
CA GLY A 15 -22.48 -6.39 -2.88
C GLY A 15 -22.43 -7.87 -2.44
N ARG A 16 -21.26 -8.45 -2.20
CA ARG A 16 -21.10 -9.82 -1.74
C ARG A 16 -19.96 -9.97 -0.73
N ARG A 17 -20.06 -11.01 0.09
CA ARG A 17 -19.01 -11.40 1.03
C ARG A 17 -18.03 -12.38 0.36
N PRO A 18 -16.77 -12.40 0.79
CA PRO A 18 -15.84 -13.46 0.40
C PRO A 18 -16.30 -14.81 0.93
N ARG A 19 -15.82 -15.90 0.32
CA ARG A 19 -15.98 -17.26 0.82
C ARG A 19 -15.13 -17.52 2.04
N LEU A 20 -13.92 -16.95 2.05
CA LEU A 20 -13.02 -16.98 3.19
C LEU A 20 -13.54 -16.04 4.29
N THR A 21 -13.67 -16.54 5.51
CA THR A 21 -13.85 -15.69 6.69
C THR A 21 -12.47 -15.28 7.20
N LEU A 22 -12.16 -13.99 7.16
CA LEU A 22 -10.91 -13.48 7.68
C LEU A 22 -10.83 -13.64 9.21
N PRO A 23 -9.63 -13.87 9.76
CA PRO A 23 -9.43 -13.89 11.22
C PRO A 23 -9.75 -12.54 11.85
N ALA A 24 -10.21 -12.56 13.10
CA ALA A 24 -10.43 -11.33 13.87
C ALA A 24 -9.15 -10.49 13.97
N GLY A 25 -9.29 -9.18 13.86
CA GLY A 25 -8.16 -8.25 13.82
C GLY A 25 -7.47 -8.14 12.47
N SER A 26 -8.04 -8.71 11.40
CA SER A 26 -7.48 -8.64 10.05
C SER A 26 -7.33 -7.20 9.57
N CYS A 27 -6.20 -6.93 8.91
CA CYS A 27 -5.79 -5.62 8.43
C CYS A 27 -5.60 -5.63 6.91
N ASP A 28 -6.24 -4.68 6.22
CA ASP A 28 -5.89 -4.28 4.86
C ASP A 28 -4.74 -3.28 4.92
N ALA A 29 -3.55 -3.68 4.48
CA ALA A 29 -2.33 -2.89 4.63
C ALA A 29 -2.13 -1.82 3.54
N HIS A 30 -3.10 -1.60 2.60
CA HIS A 30 -2.96 -0.59 1.55
C HIS A 30 -4.32 -0.15 0.99
N VAL A 31 -4.75 1.02 1.40
CA VAL A 31 -6.02 1.63 0.97
C VAL A 31 -5.81 3.10 0.66
N HIS A 32 -6.53 3.62 -0.32
CA HIS A 32 -6.57 5.05 -0.61
C HIS A 32 -7.98 5.59 -0.36
N VAL A 33 -8.08 6.76 0.26
CA VAL A 33 -9.32 7.53 0.36
C VAL A 33 -9.20 8.78 -0.50
N ILE A 34 -10.26 9.11 -1.22
CA ILE A 34 -10.30 10.21 -2.17
C ILE A 34 -11.50 11.10 -1.82
N GLY A 35 -11.20 12.30 -1.37
CA GLY A 35 -12.21 13.30 -1.02
C GLY A 35 -12.69 14.14 -2.23
N PRO A 36 -13.72 14.96 -2.01
CA PRO A 36 -14.21 15.92 -3.01
C PRO A 36 -13.11 16.91 -3.43
N THR A 37 -13.02 17.21 -4.74
CA THR A 37 -11.96 18.05 -5.31
C THR A 37 -12.06 19.55 -4.96
N ASP A 38 -13.21 20.01 -4.50
CA ASP A 38 -13.42 21.35 -3.96
C ASP A 38 -12.79 21.52 -2.56
N SER A 39 -12.65 20.44 -1.81
CA SER A 39 -12.05 20.41 -0.47
C SER A 39 -10.59 19.95 -0.50
N TYR A 40 -10.25 19.02 -1.40
CA TYR A 40 -8.93 18.42 -1.54
C TYR A 40 -8.47 18.48 -3.00
N ALA A 41 -7.71 19.53 -3.34
CA ALA A 41 -7.26 19.77 -4.70
C ALA A 41 -6.29 18.68 -5.17
N LEU A 42 -6.50 18.21 -6.39
CA LEU A 42 -5.60 17.25 -7.03
C LEU A 42 -4.34 17.95 -7.57
N ASP A 43 -3.17 17.31 -7.43
CA ASP A 43 -1.91 17.82 -8.00
C ASP A 43 -2.02 17.92 -9.52
N ALA A 44 -1.60 19.03 -10.07
CA ALA A 44 -1.63 19.31 -11.51
C ALA A 44 -0.73 18.34 -12.32
N ARG A 45 0.29 17.74 -11.69
CA ARG A 45 1.21 16.78 -12.30
C ARG A 45 0.70 15.36 -12.33
N ARG A 46 -0.49 15.09 -11.76
CA ARG A 46 -1.07 13.74 -11.71
C ARG A 46 -1.17 13.11 -13.09
N ASN A 47 -0.98 11.79 -13.17
CA ASN A 47 -1.10 11.01 -14.39
C ASN A 47 -2.44 10.26 -14.52
N TYR A 48 -3.31 10.34 -13.51
CA TYR A 48 -4.69 9.84 -13.53
C TYR A 48 -5.60 10.76 -12.72
N THR A 49 -6.90 10.68 -12.98
CA THR A 49 -7.94 11.37 -12.22
C THR A 49 -8.79 10.33 -11.48
N PRO A 50 -8.71 10.26 -10.14
CA PRO A 50 -9.50 9.32 -9.38
C PRO A 50 -10.97 9.75 -9.32
N VAL A 51 -11.86 8.79 -9.04
CA VAL A 51 -13.21 9.08 -8.56
C VAL A 51 -13.18 9.35 -7.06
N VAL A 52 -14.16 10.08 -6.53
CA VAL A 52 -14.32 10.26 -5.08
C VAL A 52 -14.62 8.89 -4.46
N CYS A 53 -13.89 8.54 -3.41
CA CYS A 53 -13.99 7.28 -2.68
C CYS A 53 -13.76 7.57 -1.20
N SER A 54 -14.86 7.70 -0.45
CA SER A 54 -14.85 8.13 0.94
C SER A 54 -14.44 7.04 1.92
N LEU A 55 -14.07 7.43 3.15
CA LEU A 55 -13.85 6.48 4.24
C LEU A 55 -15.12 5.70 4.59
N ALA A 56 -16.31 6.30 4.45
CA ALA A 56 -17.59 5.62 4.68
C ALA A 56 -17.80 4.47 3.70
N GLU A 57 -17.56 4.70 2.39
CA GLU A 57 -17.64 3.64 1.37
C GLU A 57 -16.64 2.52 1.64
N TYR A 58 -15.42 2.86 2.10
CA TYR A 58 -14.44 1.84 2.47
C TYR A 58 -14.87 1.03 3.70
N ARG A 59 -15.52 1.65 4.69
CA ARG A 59 -16.10 0.93 5.84
C ARG A 59 -17.15 -0.12 5.42
N ASP A 60 -17.92 0.15 4.37
CA ASP A 60 -18.84 -0.84 3.81
C ASP A 60 -18.07 -2.04 3.22
N VAL A 61 -16.93 -1.80 2.55
CA VAL A 61 -16.03 -2.88 2.09
C VAL A 61 -15.46 -3.66 3.28
N MET A 62 -14.97 -2.97 4.32
CA MET A 62 -14.49 -3.60 5.55
C MET A 62 -15.54 -4.53 6.16
N ALA A 63 -16.77 -4.03 6.31
CA ALA A 63 -17.88 -4.80 6.88
C ALA A 63 -18.26 -6.02 6.02
N ALA A 64 -18.25 -5.89 4.69
CA ALA A 64 -18.54 -6.98 3.77
C ALA A 64 -17.44 -8.04 3.76
N CYS A 65 -16.16 -7.64 3.84
CA CYS A 65 -15.02 -8.54 3.74
C CYS A 65 -14.52 -9.07 5.10
N GLY A 66 -15.02 -8.57 6.23
CA GLY A 66 -14.54 -8.95 7.57
C GLY A 66 -13.18 -8.34 7.91
N ILE A 67 -12.87 -7.17 7.37
CA ILE A 67 -11.66 -6.40 7.67
C ILE A 67 -11.93 -5.51 8.88
N GLU A 68 -11.05 -5.51 9.88
CA GLU A 68 -11.24 -4.72 11.10
C GLU A 68 -10.26 -3.55 11.23
N ARG A 69 -9.13 -3.61 10.52
CA ARG A 69 -8.07 -2.59 10.54
C ARG A 69 -7.63 -2.25 9.12
N ALA A 70 -7.15 -1.01 8.91
CA ALA A 70 -6.62 -0.65 7.61
C ALA A 70 -5.49 0.39 7.69
N VAL A 71 -4.65 0.39 6.65
CA VAL A 71 -3.59 1.37 6.47
C VAL A 71 -3.94 2.28 5.30
N LEU A 72 -4.27 3.54 5.61
CA LEU A 72 -4.50 4.58 4.62
C LEU A 72 -3.16 5.05 4.06
N VAL A 73 -3.01 4.95 2.75
CA VAL A 73 -1.78 5.32 2.05
C VAL A 73 -2.04 6.56 1.20
N GLN A 74 -1.17 7.56 1.30
CA GLN A 74 -1.29 8.78 0.50
C GLN A 74 -1.28 8.46 -1.00
N PRO A 75 -2.37 8.75 -1.75
CA PRO A 75 -2.37 8.56 -3.20
C PRO A 75 -1.51 9.65 -3.88
N SER A 76 -0.86 9.30 -5.00
CA SER A 76 0.04 10.21 -5.71
C SER A 76 -0.64 11.48 -6.22
N VAL A 77 -1.95 11.45 -6.42
CA VAL A 77 -2.75 12.57 -6.94
C VAL A 77 -2.85 13.78 -6.00
N TYR A 78 -2.49 13.63 -4.74
CA TYR A 78 -2.47 14.73 -3.77
C TYR A 78 -1.05 15.26 -3.51
N GLY A 79 -0.02 14.66 -4.10
CA GLY A 79 1.36 15.08 -3.85
C GLY A 79 1.70 15.04 -2.35
N THR A 80 2.17 16.17 -1.82
CA THR A 80 2.50 16.35 -0.39
C THR A 80 1.34 16.87 0.45
N ASP A 81 0.16 17.09 -0.11
CA ASP A 81 -1.03 17.50 0.64
C ASP A 81 -1.70 16.28 1.29
N ASN A 82 -1.33 16.01 2.54
CA ASN A 82 -1.84 14.86 3.30
C ASN A 82 -3.16 15.15 4.04
N ARG A 83 -3.80 16.32 3.86
CA ARG A 83 -4.98 16.73 4.64
C ARG A 83 -6.10 15.69 4.59
N GLN A 84 -6.42 15.19 3.39
CA GLN A 84 -7.49 14.22 3.21
C GLN A 84 -7.23 12.92 4.01
N LEU A 85 -6.00 12.39 3.95
CA LEU A 85 -5.61 11.20 4.72
C LEU A 85 -5.65 11.47 6.23
N LEU A 86 -5.15 12.62 6.67
CA LEU A 86 -5.15 12.97 8.11
C LEU A 86 -6.56 13.20 8.66
N ASP A 87 -7.46 13.77 7.86
CA ASP A 87 -8.87 13.91 8.24
C ASP A 87 -9.56 12.55 8.34
N ALA A 88 -9.27 11.64 7.40
CA ALA A 88 -9.77 10.27 7.46
C ALA A 88 -9.20 9.48 8.66
N LEU A 89 -7.96 9.72 9.08
CA LEU A 89 -7.41 9.12 10.30
C LEU A 89 -8.13 9.63 11.57
N ARG A 90 -8.43 10.94 11.64
CA ARG A 90 -9.21 11.51 12.77
C ARG A 90 -10.60 10.89 12.86
N GLU A 91 -11.26 10.71 11.71
CA GLU A 91 -12.58 10.08 11.63
C GLU A 91 -12.52 8.58 11.95
N GLY A 92 -11.47 7.90 11.47
CA GLY A 92 -11.31 6.45 11.54
C GLY A 92 -10.93 5.94 12.93
N GLY A 93 -10.15 6.72 13.67
CA GLY A 93 -9.65 6.35 15.00
C GLY A 93 -8.66 5.17 14.97
N ASP A 94 -8.64 4.41 16.05
CA ASP A 94 -7.61 3.37 16.30
C ASP A 94 -7.59 2.20 15.30
N ALA A 95 -8.67 2.00 14.56
CA ALA A 95 -8.74 0.98 13.51
C ALA A 95 -7.87 1.32 12.29
N PHE A 96 -7.39 2.57 12.17
CA PHE A 96 -6.66 3.03 11.00
C PHE A 96 -5.24 3.49 11.34
N ARG A 97 -4.31 3.24 10.42
CA ARG A 97 -2.96 3.80 10.41
C ARG A 97 -2.72 4.52 9.08
N GLY A 98 -1.69 5.38 9.05
CA GLY A 98 -1.40 6.21 7.89
C GLY A 98 0.03 6.05 7.36
N VAL A 99 0.17 6.18 6.04
CA VAL A 99 1.44 6.32 5.35
C VAL A 99 1.36 7.58 4.49
N VAL A 100 2.16 8.59 4.82
CA VAL A 100 2.09 9.95 4.26
C VAL A 100 3.22 10.24 3.27
N VAL A 101 3.09 11.33 2.51
CA VAL A 101 4.16 11.95 1.73
C VAL A 101 4.38 13.36 2.29
N PRO A 102 5.18 13.56 3.35
CA PRO A 102 5.41 14.88 3.91
C PRO A 102 6.17 15.76 2.92
N ALA A 103 5.94 17.08 2.95
CA ALA A 103 6.81 18.03 2.29
C ALA A 103 8.20 18.05 2.95
N ALA A 104 9.24 18.46 2.23
CA ALA A 104 10.61 18.53 2.77
C ALA A 104 10.71 19.47 3.99
N GLU A 105 9.91 20.54 3.98
CA GLU A 105 9.88 21.59 4.99
C GLU A 105 9.02 21.24 6.22
N VAL A 106 8.39 20.06 6.26
CA VAL A 106 7.56 19.62 7.39
C VAL A 106 8.31 19.77 8.71
N SER A 107 7.69 20.39 9.72
CA SER A 107 8.28 20.54 11.06
C SER A 107 8.23 19.25 11.87
N ASP A 108 9.08 19.13 12.90
CA ASP A 108 9.03 17.97 13.82
C ASP A 108 7.71 17.95 14.62
N ALA A 109 7.16 19.12 14.95
CA ALA A 109 5.85 19.21 15.62
C ALA A 109 4.71 18.65 14.74
N GLU A 110 4.74 18.89 13.42
CA GLU A 110 3.78 18.30 12.48
C GLU A 110 3.98 16.78 12.36
N LEU A 111 5.24 16.31 12.32
CA LEU A 111 5.52 14.86 12.32
C LEU A 111 5.05 14.19 13.61
N ASP A 112 5.19 14.84 14.76
CA ASP A 112 4.67 14.36 16.05
C ASP A 112 3.13 14.33 16.06
N ALA A 113 2.48 15.36 15.54
CA ALA A 113 1.03 15.40 15.39
C ALA A 113 0.53 14.29 14.46
N MET A 114 1.19 14.05 13.33
CA MET A 114 0.90 12.94 12.42
C MET A 114 1.06 11.58 13.12
N HIS A 115 2.15 11.41 13.91
CA HIS A 115 2.37 10.18 14.68
C HIS A 115 1.25 9.94 15.68
N GLY A 116 0.81 10.98 16.40
CA GLY A 116 -0.32 10.94 17.33
C GLY A 116 -1.65 10.55 16.67
N LEU A 117 -1.83 10.88 15.40
CA LEU A 117 -2.99 10.48 14.58
C LEU A 117 -2.89 9.06 14.02
N GLY A 118 -1.80 8.33 14.28
CA GLY A 118 -1.64 6.96 13.78
C GLY A 118 -0.81 6.84 12.51
N VAL A 119 -0.11 7.89 12.05
CA VAL A 119 0.84 7.75 10.94
C VAL A 119 2.03 6.88 11.38
N ARG A 120 2.42 5.92 10.52
CA ARG A 120 3.48 4.94 10.79
C ARG A 120 4.49 4.81 9.66
N GLY A 121 4.39 5.62 8.60
CA GLY A 121 5.35 5.53 7.51
C GLY A 121 5.35 6.73 6.56
N ILE A 122 6.44 6.81 5.78
CA ILE A 122 6.63 7.72 4.65
C ILE A 122 6.51 6.90 3.37
N ARG A 123 5.86 7.45 2.34
CA ARG A 123 5.77 6.84 1.01
C ARG A 123 6.77 7.45 0.05
N LEU A 124 7.52 6.62 -0.66
CA LEU A 124 8.30 6.95 -1.84
C LEU A 124 7.67 6.25 -3.06
N ASN A 125 7.06 6.99 -3.95
CA ASN A 125 6.47 6.46 -5.17
C ASN A 125 7.42 6.73 -6.36
N LEU A 126 8.03 5.66 -6.91
CA LEU A 126 8.96 5.71 -8.04
C LEU A 126 8.28 5.34 -9.37
N VAL A 127 6.98 5.11 -9.38
CA VAL A 127 6.19 4.72 -10.57
C VAL A 127 5.47 5.93 -11.16
N ASN A 128 4.90 6.77 -10.30
CA ASN A 128 4.16 7.97 -10.69
C ASN A 128 5.06 9.21 -10.59
N PRO A 129 4.65 10.37 -11.11
CA PRO A 129 5.42 11.59 -10.98
C PRO A 129 5.82 11.87 -9.53
N GLN A 130 7.11 12.04 -9.30
CA GLN A 130 7.64 12.30 -7.97
C GLN A 130 7.41 13.75 -7.57
N VAL A 131 6.98 13.95 -6.33
CA VAL A 131 6.78 15.26 -5.71
C VAL A 131 7.86 15.59 -4.68
N VAL A 132 8.55 14.55 -4.18
CA VAL A 132 9.66 14.65 -3.21
C VAL A 132 10.86 13.89 -3.76
N GLY A 133 12.04 14.48 -3.73
CA GLY A 133 13.27 13.88 -4.21
C GLY A 133 13.79 12.78 -3.30
N LEU A 134 14.66 11.92 -3.84
CA LEU A 134 15.23 10.80 -3.07
C LEU A 134 16.02 11.27 -1.84
N ASP A 135 16.84 12.30 -1.98
CA ASP A 135 17.66 12.82 -0.88
C ASP A 135 16.79 13.47 0.21
N GLU A 136 15.69 14.13 -0.18
CA GLU A 136 14.68 14.66 0.74
C GLU A 136 13.99 13.54 1.53
N VAL A 137 13.59 12.45 0.84
CA VAL A 137 13.03 11.27 1.51
C VAL A 137 14.01 10.63 2.47
N VAL A 138 15.29 10.53 2.11
CA VAL A 138 16.35 10.01 3.02
C VAL A 138 16.49 10.89 4.26
N ALA A 139 16.48 12.22 4.09
CA ALA A 139 16.52 13.16 5.20
C ALA A 139 15.29 13.05 6.12
N LEU A 140 14.09 12.94 5.54
CA LEU A 140 12.84 12.71 6.29
C LEU A 140 12.88 11.38 7.06
N CYS A 141 13.39 10.30 6.44
CA CYS A 141 13.55 9.01 7.11
C CYS A 141 14.44 9.10 8.35
N ALA A 142 15.54 9.85 8.30
CA ALA A 142 16.40 10.07 9.46
C ALA A 142 15.65 10.78 10.61
N ARG A 143 14.80 11.77 10.29
CA ARG A 143 14.00 12.53 11.28
C ARG A 143 12.92 11.67 11.95
N VAL A 144 12.36 10.68 11.26
CA VAL A 144 11.28 9.84 11.80
C VAL A 144 11.76 8.52 12.38
N ALA A 145 13.06 8.23 12.36
CA ALA A 145 13.62 6.97 12.84
C ALA A 145 13.25 6.67 14.30
N GLY A 146 13.25 7.69 15.18
CA GLY A 146 12.87 7.56 16.58
C GLY A 146 11.36 7.35 16.83
N ARG A 147 10.51 7.51 15.81
CA ARG A 147 9.06 7.33 15.90
C ARG A 147 8.59 5.92 15.53
N GLY A 148 9.51 5.02 15.17
CA GLY A 148 9.17 3.66 14.73
C GLY A 148 8.45 3.61 13.39
N TRP A 149 8.62 4.62 12.52
CA TRP A 149 8.04 4.62 11.19
C TRP A 149 8.83 3.73 10.23
N HIS A 150 8.21 3.40 9.10
CA HIS A 150 8.82 2.67 8.00
C HIS A 150 8.87 3.53 6.73
N LEU A 151 9.69 3.13 5.76
CA LEU A 151 9.66 3.67 4.40
C LEU A 151 8.91 2.69 3.49
N GLN A 152 7.76 3.12 2.96
CA GLN A 152 7.00 2.38 1.96
C GLN A 152 7.41 2.81 0.56
N VAL A 153 7.76 1.85 -0.30
CA VAL A 153 8.27 2.10 -1.64
C VAL A 153 7.39 1.43 -2.69
N GLN A 154 6.83 2.24 -3.58
CA GLN A 154 6.21 1.75 -4.80
C GLN A 154 7.22 1.80 -5.94
N ILE A 155 7.54 0.64 -6.51
CA ILE A 155 8.58 0.49 -7.53
C ILE A 155 8.16 -0.54 -8.57
N ARG A 156 8.63 -0.38 -9.83
CA ARG A 156 8.67 -1.46 -10.81
C ARG A 156 10.06 -2.08 -10.79
N TRP A 157 10.12 -3.37 -10.46
CA TRP A 157 11.38 -4.07 -10.32
C TRP A 157 12.02 -4.33 -11.68
N GLY A 158 13.18 -3.73 -11.97
CA GLY A 158 13.96 -3.83 -13.19
C GLY A 158 15.33 -3.19 -12.99
N ASP A 159 16.20 -3.21 -13.99
CA ASP A 159 17.62 -2.81 -13.85
C ASP A 159 17.81 -1.37 -13.38
N ALA A 160 17.06 -0.41 -13.92
CA ALA A 160 17.13 1.00 -13.51
C ALA A 160 16.67 1.18 -12.04
N ALA A 161 15.70 0.39 -11.59
CA ALA A 161 15.21 0.41 -10.22
C ALA A 161 16.22 -0.21 -9.23
N GLN A 162 17.14 -1.05 -9.70
CA GLN A 162 18.13 -1.71 -8.85
C GLN A 162 19.12 -0.73 -8.23
N ALA A 163 19.60 0.24 -9.01
CA ALA A 163 20.51 1.29 -8.52
C ALA A 163 19.83 2.18 -7.46
N THR A 164 18.58 2.59 -7.71
CA THR A 164 17.80 3.41 -6.77
C THR A 164 17.54 2.65 -5.47
N ARG A 165 17.20 1.36 -5.52
CA ARG A 165 16.99 0.52 -4.33
C ARG A 165 18.23 0.32 -3.50
N ALA A 166 19.37 0.04 -4.16
CA ALA A 166 20.65 -0.09 -3.49
C ALA A 166 20.99 1.21 -2.75
N SER A 167 20.73 2.35 -3.38
CA SER A 167 20.92 3.67 -2.78
C SER A 167 19.97 3.90 -1.58
N VAL A 168 18.67 3.58 -1.70
CA VAL A 168 17.70 3.70 -0.61
C VAL A 168 18.06 2.76 0.53
N ALA A 169 18.28 1.47 0.25
CA ALA A 169 18.60 0.47 1.26
C ALA A 169 19.90 0.77 2.02
N ALA A 170 20.88 1.39 1.35
CA ALA A 170 22.15 1.78 1.97
C ALA A 170 22.05 3.05 2.84
N LYS A 171 21.15 3.97 2.48
CA LYS A 171 21.02 5.28 3.14
C LYS A 171 19.93 5.35 4.22
N VAL A 172 18.96 4.42 4.21
CA VAL A 172 17.81 4.43 5.11
C VAL A 172 17.88 3.31 6.13
N SER A 173 17.82 3.67 7.41
CA SER A 173 17.82 2.71 8.53
C SER A 173 16.43 2.14 8.87
N LEU A 174 15.35 2.75 8.34
CA LEU A 174 14.00 2.32 8.59
C LEU A 174 13.69 0.94 7.96
N PRO A 175 12.70 0.19 8.49
CA PRO A 175 12.14 -0.94 7.77
C PRO A 175 11.63 -0.49 6.38
N LEU A 176 11.86 -1.30 5.35
CA LEU A 176 11.39 -1.03 3.99
C LEU A 176 10.14 -1.85 3.70
N VAL A 177 9.09 -1.22 3.20
CA VAL A 177 7.86 -1.89 2.77
C VAL A 177 7.71 -1.73 1.26
N VAL A 178 7.71 -2.84 0.53
CA VAL A 178 7.58 -2.85 -0.93
C VAL A 178 6.12 -3.07 -1.33
N ASP A 179 5.54 -2.13 -2.08
CA ASP A 179 4.17 -2.23 -2.56
C ASP A 179 4.03 -3.27 -3.69
N HIS A 180 2.88 -3.94 -3.73
CA HIS A 180 2.40 -4.75 -4.87
C HIS A 180 3.43 -5.75 -5.37
N MET A 181 4.03 -6.52 -4.45
CA MET A 181 5.06 -7.55 -4.76
C MET A 181 6.26 -7.02 -5.57
N GLY A 182 6.49 -5.70 -5.54
CA GLY A 182 7.59 -5.05 -6.26
C GLY A 182 7.37 -4.93 -7.77
N ARG A 183 6.26 -5.39 -8.32
CA ARG A 183 5.91 -5.32 -9.76
C ARG A 183 7.07 -5.74 -10.67
N PRO A 184 7.63 -6.96 -10.52
CA PRO A 184 8.73 -7.44 -11.36
C PRO A 184 8.28 -7.62 -12.81
N PRO A 185 9.22 -7.60 -13.78
CA PRO A 185 8.89 -7.75 -15.20
C PRO A 185 8.44 -9.18 -15.59
N SER A 186 8.59 -10.13 -14.69
CA SER A 186 8.12 -11.52 -14.85
C SER A 186 7.63 -12.05 -13.50
N MET A 187 6.94 -13.19 -13.50
CA MET A 187 6.44 -13.84 -12.27
C MET A 187 7.54 -14.58 -11.49
N GLN A 188 8.80 -14.41 -11.86
CA GLN A 188 9.94 -14.85 -11.04
C GLN A 188 10.29 -13.76 -10.01
N ALA A 189 10.34 -14.15 -8.75
CA ALA A 189 10.77 -13.23 -7.69
C ALA A 189 12.23 -12.80 -7.87
N PRO A 190 12.52 -11.50 -7.97
CA PRO A 190 13.89 -11.01 -8.09
C PRO A 190 14.71 -11.42 -6.86
N ARG A 191 15.93 -11.93 -7.06
CA ARG A 191 16.81 -12.36 -5.98
C ARG A 191 16.98 -11.29 -4.92
N ALA A 192 17.19 -10.04 -5.30
CA ALA A 192 17.35 -8.94 -4.36
C ALA A 192 16.08 -8.61 -3.53
N LEU A 193 14.88 -9.00 -4.02
CA LEU A 193 13.63 -8.89 -3.23
C LEU A 193 13.57 -10.00 -2.18
N LEU A 194 13.97 -11.22 -2.55
CA LEU A 194 14.06 -12.35 -1.63
C LEU A 194 15.13 -12.11 -0.54
N ASP A 195 16.30 -11.57 -0.92
CA ASP A 195 17.35 -11.20 0.02
C ASP A 195 16.89 -10.10 0.99
N LEU A 196 16.13 -9.10 0.51
CA LEU A 196 15.54 -8.06 1.35
C LEU A 196 14.55 -8.65 2.37
N LEU A 197 13.67 -9.57 1.97
CA LEU A 197 12.77 -10.29 2.88
C LEU A 197 13.55 -11.14 3.88
N GLY A 198 14.55 -11.91 3.42
CA GLY A 198 15.38 -12.78 4.27
C GLY A 198 16.22 -12.02 5.29
N SER A 199 16.55 -10.75 5.01
CA SER A 199 17.29 -9.89 5.95
C SER A 199 16.49 -9.47 7.19
N GLY A 200 15.17 -9.64 7.20
CA GLY A 200 14.26 -9.17 8.24
C GLY A 200 14.02 -7.65 8.26
N ARG A 201 14.67 -6.88 7.37
CA ARG A 201 14.46 -5.42 7.23
C ARG A 201 13.39 -5.05 6.22
N GLY A 202 13.11 -5.95 5.28
CA GLY A 202 12.17 -5.73 4.21
C GLY A 202 10.83 -6.40 4.47
N TRP A 203 9.78 -5.72 4.05
CA TRP A 203 8.40 -6.19 4.04
C TRP A 203 7.86 -6.14 2.62
N VAL A 204 6.96 -7.04 2.27
CA VAL A 204 6.32 -7.03 0.96
C VAL A 204 4.80 -7.14 1.11
N LYS A 205 4.07 -6.28 0.42
CA LYS A 205 2.61 -6.36 0.34
C LYS A 205 2.20 -7.30 -0.78
N LEU A 206 1.53 -8.38 -0.43
CA LEU A 206 0.79 -9.25 -1.33
C LEU A 206 -0.50 -8.53 -1.69
N SER A 207 -0.47 -7.72 -2.75
CA SER A 207 -1.56 -6.82 -3.12
C SER A 207 -1.61 -6.57 -4.62
N ALA A 208 -2.77 -6.14 -5.10
CA ALA A 208 -3.00 -5.74 -6.49
C ALA A 208 -2.46 -6.74 -7.54
N PRO A 209 -2.80 -8.03 -7.45
CA PRO A 209 -2.28 -9.05 -8.40
C PRO A 209 -2.66 -8.73 -9.84
N TYR A 210 -3.79 -8.09 -10.06
CA TYR A 210 -4.27 -7.65 -11.37
C TYR A 210 -3.36 -6.60 -12.06
N ARG A 211 -2.42 -5.98 -11.34
CA ARG A 211 -1.40 -5.08 -11.91
C ARG A 211 -0.21 -5.84 -12.51
N LEU A 212 -0.10 -7.13 -12.21
CA LEU A 212 0.98 -8.02 -12.65
C LEU A 212 0.47 -9.07 -13.62
N SER A 213 -0.73 -9.62 -13.34
CA SER A 213 -1.34 -10.70 -14.12
C SER A 213 -1.67 -10.27 -15.54
N ALA A 214 -1.43 -11.15 -16.49
CA ALA A 214 -1.87 -10.98 -17.88
C ALA A 214 -3.41 -11.02 -18.00
N GLY A 215 -4.12 -11.66 -17.05
CA GLY A 215 -5.58 -11.72 -17.00
C GLY A 215 -6.26 -10.48 -16.48
N GLU A 216 -5.51 -9.54 -15.92
CA GLU A 216 -6.01 -8.24 -15.38
C GLU A 216 -7.15 -8.32 -14.35
N ALA A 217 -7.56 -9.51 -13.93
CA ALA A 217 -8.61 -9.73 -12.93
C ALA A 217 -8.39 -11.05 -12.19
N PRO A 218 -8.87 -11.20 -10.93
CA PRO A 218 -8.84 -12.48 -10.23
C PRO A 218 -9.47 -13.61 -11.07
N PRO A 219 -8.91 -14.84 -11.01
CA PRO A 219 -8.02 -15.35 -9.96
C PRO A 219 -6.52 -15.02 -10.11
N CYS A 220 -6.05 -14.39 -11.20
CA CYS A 220 -4.63 -14.02 -11.38
C CYS A 220 -3.67 -15.20 -11.11
N ALA A 221 -3.99 -16.40 -11.60
CA ALA A 221 -3.25 -17.63 -11.28
C ALA A 221 -1.79 -17.60 -11.75
N ASP A 222 -1.48 -16.80 -12.76
CA ASP A 222 -0.11 -16.59 -13.27
C ASP A 222 0.80 -15.86 -12.26
N VAL A 223 0.24 -15.23 -11.22
CA VAL A 223 1.00 -14.55 -10.14
C VAL A 223 1.46 -15.53 -9.05
N LEU A 224 0.87 -16.74 -8.97
CA LEU A 224 1.17 -17.71 -7.92
C LEU A 224 2.66 -18.05 -7.75
N PRO A 225 3.46 -18.25 -8.82
CA PRO A 225 4.89 -18.55 -8.64
C PRO A 225 5.63 -17.43 -7.88
N LEU A 226 5.29 -16.17 -8.13
CA LEU A 226 5.85 -15.02 -7.40
C LEU A 226 5.41 -15.03 -5.94
N VAL A 227 4.11 -15.21 -5.68
CA VAL A 227 3.57 -15.25 -4.31
C VAL A 227 4.21 -16.35 -3.50
N HIS A 228 4.27 -17.58 -4.02
CA HIS A 228 4.86 -18.71 -3.32
C HIS A 228 6.35 -18.53 -3.06
N ALA A 229 7.10 -17.90 -3.99
CA ALA A 229 8.50 -17.58 -3.75
C ALA A 229 8.68 -16.57 -2.60
N LEU A 230 7.80 -15.57 -2.48
CA LEU A 230 7.81 -14.60 -1.39
C LEU A 230 7.42 -15.26 -0.05
N VAL A 231 6.38 -16.10 -0.03
CA VAL A 231 5.94 -16.86 1.17
C VAL A 231 7.05 -17.78 1.66
N ASN A 232 7.70 -18.50 0.75
CA ASN A 232 8.82 -19.40 1.11
C ASN A 232 10.06 -18.66 1.58
N ALA A 233 10.27 -17.41 1.16
CA ALA A 233 11.42 -16.62 1.56
C ALA A 233 11.32 -16.13 3.01
N ASN A 234 10.18 -15.55 3.40
CA ASN A 234 9.94 -15.10 4.76
C ASN A 234 8.47 -14.69 4.98
N PRO A 235 7.59 -15.58 5.43
CA PRO A 235 6.18 -15.25 5.67
C PRO A 235 5.98 -14.24 6.81
N ASP A 236 6.96 -14.06 7.71
CA ASP A 236 6.89 -13.09 8.81
C ASP A 236 7.05 -11.64 8.36
N GLN A 237 7.40 -11.40 7.11
CA GLN A 237 7.60 -10.09 6.53
C GLN A 237 6.62 -9.80 5.38
N LEU A 238 5.50 -10.54 5.32
CA LEU A 238 4.45 -10.35 4.34
C LEU A 238 3.23 -9.67 4.94
N LEU A 239 2.56 -8.87 4.12
CA LEU A 239 1.33 -8.16 4.45
C LEU A 239 0.32 -8.42 3.34
N TRP A 240 -0.95 -8.55 3.65
CA TRP A 240 -2.01 -8.56 2.65
C TRP A 240 -2.60 -7.16 2.48
N ALA A 241 -3.06 -6.82 1.26
CA ALA A 241 -3.80 -5.59 1.01
C ALA A 241 -4.66 -5.68 -0.26
N SER A 242 -5.79 -4.95 -0.25
CA SER A 242 -6.71 -4.86 -1.39
C SER A 242 -6.21 -3.93 -2.49
N ASP A 243 -5.59 -2.81 -2.14
CA ASP A 243 -5.33 -1.65 -3.00
C ASP A 243 -6.61 -0.88 -3.36
N TRP A 244 -7.67 -0.98 -2.52
CA TRP A 244 -8.90 -0.20 -2.72
C TRP A 244 -8.61 1.31 -2.78
N PRO A 245 -9.23 2.09 -3.66
CA PRO A 245 -10.27 1.79 -4.64
C PRO A 245 -9.70 1.40 -6.02
N HIS A 246 -8.53 0.77 -6.10
CA HIS A 246 -7.89 0.27 -7.32
C HIS A 246 -7.53 1.42 -8.29
N THR A 247 -6.89 2.46 -7.77
CA THR A 247 -6.46 3.63 -8.57
C THR A 247 -5.65 3.23 -9.81
N GLU A 248 -5.59 4.10 -10.83
CA GLU A 248 -4.95 3.80 -12.13
C GLU A 248 -5.58 2.62 -12.89
N ARG A 249 -6.78 2.17 -12.53
CA ARG A 249 -7.59 1.25 -13.34
C ARG A 249 -8.53 2.05 -14.21
N PHE A 250 -8.50 1.77 -15.52
CA PHE A 250 -9.35 2.41 -16.54
C PHE A 250 -10.34 1.41 -17.16
N THR A 251 -10.24 0.14 -16.76
CA THR A 251 -11.15 -0.97 -17.03
C THR A 251 -11.83 -1.35 -15.71
N PRO A 252 -12.89 -2.17 -15.72
CA PRO A 252 -13.58 -2.56 -14.49
C PRO A 252 -12.60 -3.03 -13.39
N THR A 253 -12.81 -2.52 -12.17
CA THR A 253 -12.00 -2.89 -11.01
C THR A 253 -12.33 -4.31 -10.54
N PRO A 254 -11.41 -5.03 -9.85
CA PRO A 254 -11.75 -6.28 -9.20
C PRO A 254 -12.78 -6.04 -8.09
N HIS A 255 -13.50 -7.08 -7.71
CA HIS A 255 -14.31 -7.07 -6.49
C HIS A 255 -13.43 -7.43 -5.30
N ASP A 256 -13.49 -6.66 -4.19
CA ASP A 256 -12.60 -6.86 -3.03
C ASP A 256 -12.76 -8.24 -2.41
N ALA A 257 -13.96 -8.82 -2.40
CA ALA A 257 -14.17 -10.20 -1.95
C ALA A 257 -13.37 -11.24 -2.78
N ASP A 258 -13.15 -11.00 -4.09
CA ASP A 258 -12.31 -11.88 -4.89
C ASP A 258 -10.85 -11.83 -4.45
N LEU A 259 -10.36 -10.66 -4.02
CA LEU A 259 -8.98 -10.50 -3.53
C LEU A 259 -8.78 -11.20 -2.18
N VAL A 260 -9.78 -11.19 -1.31
CA VAL A 260 -9.78 -11.98 -0.06
C VAL A 260 -9.79 -13.49 -0.37
N ASP A 261 -10.59 -13.90 -1.35
CA ASP A 261 -10.73 -15.32 -1.75
C ASP A 261 -9.47 -15.91 -2.41
N LEU A 262 -8.45 -15.09 -2.73
CA LEU A 262 -7.13 -15.57 -3.18
C LEU A 262 -6.24 -16.10 -2.02
N LEU A 263 -6.48 -15.65 -0.79
CA LEU A 263 -5.60 -15.94 0.34
C LEU A 263 -5.38 -17.44 0.62
N PRO A 264 -6.39 -18.32 0.56
CA PRO A 264 -6.18 -19.76 0.76
C PRO A 264 -5.21 -20.39 -0.24
N GLU A 265 -5.29 -19.98 -1.52
CA GLU A 265 -4.39 -20.48 -2.56
C GLU A 265 -2.98 -19.88 -2.42
N TRP A 266 -2.89 -18.62 -2.00
CA TRP A 266 -1.63 -17.91 -1.82
C TRP A 266 -0.84 -18.40 -0.62
N LEU A 267 -1.51 -18.69 0.49
CA LEU A 267 -0.88 -18.92 1.79
C LEU A 267 -0.98 -20.38 2.25
N GLY A 268 -1.94 -21.16 1.73
CA GLY A 268 -2.04 -22.59 1.91
C GLY A 268 -2.62 -23.08 3.25
N ASN A 269 -2.63 -22.26 4.31
CA ASN A 269 -3.18 -22.63 5.63
C ASN A 269 -3.58 -21.41 6.46
N ASP A 270 -4.41 -21.66 7.49
CA ASP A 270 -4.97 -20.60 8.36
C ASP A 270 -3.90 -19.92 9.22
N ASP A 271 -2.83 -20.60 9.61
CA ASP A 271 -1.74 -19.99 10.40
C ASP A 271 -1.01 -18.91 9.61
N LEU A 272 -0.77 -19.13 8.31
CA LEU A 272 -0.17 -18.12 7.44
C LEU A 272 -1.16 -16.99 7.15
N ILE A 273 -2.45 -17.27 7.00
CA ILE A 273 -3.49 -16.25 6.86
C ILE A 273 -3.53 -15.36 8.11
N GLN A 274 -3.59 -15.97 9.30
CA GLN A 274 -3.52 -15.25 10.57
C GLN A 274 -2.25 -14.38 10.67
N ARG A 275 -1.11 -14.92 10.26
CA ARG A 275 0.18 -14.22 10.29
C ARG A 275 0.19 -13.03 9.38
N VAL A 276 -0.15 -13.21 8.11
CA VAL A 276 -0.07 -12.17 7.06
C VAL A 276 -1.15 -11.10 7.22
N CYS A 277 -2.35 -11.48 7.67
CA CYS A 277 -3.47 -10.55 7.79
C CYS A 277 -3.59 -9.91 9.18
N VAL A 278 -3.03 -10.49 10.24
CA VAL A 278 -3.22 -10.00 11.62
C VAL A 278 -1.89 -9.71 12.31
N THR A 279 -1.05 -10.73 12.50
CA THR A 279 0.15 -10.63 13.36
C THR A 279 1.20 -9.68 12.76
N ASN A 280 1.47 -9.83 11.48
CA ASN A 280 2.47 -9.03 10.77
C ASN A 280 2.08 -7.54 10.71
N PRO A 281 0.86 -7.15 10.26
CA PRO A 281 0.46 -5.75 10.29
C PRO A 281 0.40 -5.18 11.71
N ALA A 282 -0.01 -5.96 12.72
CA ALA A 282 0.02 -5.50 14.10
C ALA A 282 1.44 -5.13 14.56
N ARG A 283 2.44 -5.95 14.19
CA ARG A 283 3.85 -5.72 14.52
C ARG A 283 4.43 -4.50 13.80
N LEU A 284 4.13 -4.33 12.51
CA LEU A 284 4.69 -3.23 11.71
C LEU A 284 4.04 -1.89 12.01
N TYR A 285 2.71 -1.87 12.15
CA TYR A 285 1.94 -0.62 12.26
C TYR A 285 1.56 -0.27 13.71
N GLY A 286 1.82 -1.16 14.68
CA GLY A 286 1.56 -0.89 16.10
C GLY A 286 0.06 -0.85 16.42
N TYR A 287 -0.67 -1.90 16.08
CA TYR A 287 -2.06 -2.10 16.49
C TYR A 287 -2.14 -2.77 17.85
#